data_d830328c14b8887edd609399115cd33b
#
_entry.id   d830328c14b8887edd609399115cd33b
#
_cell.length_a   1.000
_cell.length_b   1.000
_cell.length_c   1.000
_cell.angle_alpha   90.00
_cell.angle_beta   90.00
_cell.angle_gamma   90.00
#
_symmetry.space_group_name_H-M   'P 1'
#
loop_
_entity.id
_entity.type
_entity.pdbx_description
1 polymer ?
#
loop_
_entity_poly.entity_id
_entity_poly.type
_entity_poly.pdbx_seq_one_letter_code
_entity_poly.pdbx_strand_id
1 'polypeptide(L)'
;RLAKEYHPDVSSDADADEKFKKIQHAYETLFDEVQRAMYDLGGDSMAGLSYEQRLKTVFQGRIVRKDLTKSIREGANVPVYVLEYLLGQYCNSDDQEIIDEGVDNVKRILRDNYVRPDEAQKILSLLRERGSYTVIDRITVVLNTKEDRYEATFSNLGIKNIPISADYVKDYDRLLCGGIWCILQLDYEFIEEDKKNTQPIRIRKLTPIQMPHVDMDEVKNGRKAFTKEEWMDILLRSTGMEPDKLSDRAKWLLIARMIPLVENNFNMCELGPRSTGKSYIYEQISPNSILVAGGQTTVANLFYNMSNNTVGLVGMWDVVAFDEVAGIKFKDKDGIQIMKGYMASGAFSRGKAEIQAKASMVFVGNINQSVETLQKTSSLFDPFPPEMGTDTAFLDRFHAYIPGWEIPKYRPDSFTNDYGFITDYLSEFMRELRKDNYSNIAEKYFKLGNNLNQRDAIAVRKLISGFIKLIYPDGEVSKDEVAEIMDISLELRRRVKEQLKKIGGMEFYDVNFSYIDNDSFDEHFVSVPEQGGGKMIPEGMGKP
;
A
#
# COMPACT_ATOMS: atom_id res chain seq x y z
N ARG A 1 -26.67 33.51 -18.90
CA ARG A 1 -26.93 34.91 -19.23
C ARG A 1 -26.04 35.36 -20.38
N LEU A 2 -24.71 35.22 -20.25
CA LEU A 2 -23.75 35.58 -21.30
C LEU A 2 -23.97 34.81 -22.62
N ALA A 3 -24.29 33.52 -22.56
CA ALA A 3 -24.59 32.72 -23.76
C ALA A 3 -25.79 33.22 -24.54
N LYS A 4 -26.80 33.84 -23.89
CA LYS A 4 -27.91 34.49 -24.58
C LYS A 4 -27.56 35.86 -25.15
N GLU A 5 -26.63 36.56 -24.52
CA GLU A 5 -26.17 37.90 -24.94
C GLU A 5 -25.27 37.83 -26.19
N TYR A 6 -24.45 36.79 -26.29
CA TYR A 6 -23.52 36.59 -27.41
C TYR A 6 -23.94 35.47 -28.39
N HIS A 7 -25.22 35.01 -28.34
CA HIS A 7 -25.67 34.01 -29.30
C HIS A 7 -25.67 34.61 -30.71
N PRO A 8 -25.11 33.86 -31.72
CA PRO A 8 -24.95 34.38 -33.09
C PRO A 8 -26.26 34.94 -33.73
N ASP A 9 -27.41 34.36 -33.36
CA ASP A 9 -28.70 34.75 -33.88
C ASP A 9 -29.28 36.02 -33.22
N VAL A 10 -28.70 36.51 -32.14
CA VAL A 10 -29.24 37.61 -31.32
C VAL A 10 -28.29 38.80 -31.24
N SER A 11 -26.99 38.57 -31.33
CA SER A 11 -25.95 39.57 -31.18
C SER A 11 -25.51 40.13 -32.55
N SER A 12 -25.40 41.45 -32.65
CA SER A 12 -24.86 42.17 -33.81
C SER A 12 -23.35 42.47 -33.68
N ASP A 13 -22.69 41.93 -32.66
CA ASP A 13 -21.24 42.10 -32.43
C ASP A 13 -20.46 41.30 -33.45
N ALA A 14 -19.46 41.90 -34.11
CA ALA A 14 -18.65 41.25 -35.14
C ALA A 14 -17.88 40.02 -34.60
N ASP A 15 -17.61 39.97 -33.28
CA ASP A 15 -16.90 38.88 -32.60
C ASP A 15 -17.83 37.96 -31.78
N ALA A 16 -19.17 38.05 -31.98
CA ALA A 16 -20.17 37.31 -31.18
C ALA A 16 -19.96 35.79 -31.26
N ASP A 17 -19.68 35.27 -32.43
CA ASP A 17 -19.50 33.84 -32.66
C ASP A 17 -18.25 33.28 -31.91
N GLU A 18 -17.18 34.06 -31.90
CA GLU A 18 -15.96 33.69 -31.16
C GLU A 18 -16.17 33.76 -29.63
N LYS A 19 -16.86 34.81 -29.17
CA LYS A 19 -17.22 34.97 -27.76
C LYS A 19 -18.20 33.88 -27.31
N PHE A 20 -19.16 33.51 -28.13
CA PHE A 20 -20.11 32.44 -27.84
C PHE A 20 -19.43 31.09 -27.73
N LYS A 21 -18.52 30.75 -28.64
CA LYS A 21 -17.69 29.52 -28.57
C LYS A 21 -16.85 29.47 -27.30
N LYS A 22 -16.24 30.59 -26.90
CA LYS A 22 -15.46 30.66 -25.64
C LYS A 22 -16.38 30.48 -24.41
N ILE A 23 -17.58 31.03 -24.41
CA ILE A 23 -18.56 30.87 -23.32
C ILE A 23 -19.06 29.43 -23.27
N GLN A 24 -19.36 28.83 -24.41
CA GLN A 24 -19.77 27.42 -24.49
C GLN A 24 -18.67 26.48 -24.00
N HIS A 25 -17.46 26.69 -24.44
CA HIS A 25 -16.30 25.90 -23.97
C HIS A 25 -16.07 26.07 -22.47
N ALA A 26 -16.15 27.28 -21.93
CA ALA A 26 -16.06 27.54 -20.49
C ALA A 26 -17.19 26.85 -19.70
N TYR A 27 -18.41 26.80 -20.27
CA TYR A 27 -19.53 26.12 -19.64
C TYR A 27 -19.33 24.58 -19.61
N GLU A 28 -18.91 24.00 -20.74
CA GLU A 28 -18.62 22.57 -20.85
C GLU A 28 -17.49 22.18 -19.89
N THR A 29 -16.42 22.98 -19.80
CA THR A 29 -15.30 22.78 -18.88
C THR A 29 -15.72 22.83 -17.41
N LEU A 30 -16.65 23.73 -17.06
CA LEU A 30 -17.14 23.86 -15.68
C LEU A 30 -18.17 22.78 -15.30
N PHE A 31 -18.79 22.13 -16.28
CA PHE A 31 -19.77 21.07 -16.06
C PHE A 31 -19.16 19.69 -15.91
N ASP A 32 -17.99 19.46 -16.51
CA ASP A 32 -17.21 18.23 -16.35
C ASP A 32 -16.20 18.42 -15.20
N GLU A 33 -16.34 17.62 -14.14
CA GLU A 33 -15.47 17.71 -12.95
C GLU A 33 -14.00 17.51 -13.27
N VAL A 34 -13.70 16.61 -14.22
CA VAL A 34 -12.31 16.35 -14.68
C VAL A 34 -11.78 17.54 -15.47
N GLN A 35 -12.58 18.11 -16.38
CA GLN A 35 -12.20 19.30 -17.16
C GLN A 35 -12.02 20.53 -16.26
N ARG A 36 -12.89 20.68 -15.27
CA ARG A 36 -12.76 21.75 -14.27
C ARG A 36 -11.48 21.61 -13.45
N ALA A 37 -11.18 20.40 -12.97
CA ALA A 37 -9.95 20.14 -12.23
C ALA A 37 -8.68 20.39 -13.08
N MET A 38 -8.71 20.02 -14.36
CA MET A 38 -7.64 20.33 -15.30
C MET A 38 -7.47 21.85 -15.49
N TYR A 39 -8.58 22.59 -15.59
CA TYR A 39 -8.54 24.04 -15.70
C TYR A 39 -7.93 24.69 -14.44
N ASP A 40 -8.34 24.23 -13.26
CA ASP A 40 -7.83 24.71 -11.98
C ASP A 40 -6.32 24.39 -11.78
N LEU A 41 -5.84 23.29 -12.34
CA LEU A 41 -4.42 22.87 -12.26
C LEU A 41 -3.50 23.53 -13.28
N GLY A 42 -3.97 23.92 -14.45
CA GLY A 42 -3.11 24.44 -15.51
C GLY A 42 -3.79 25.29 -16.58
N GLY A 43 -5.08 25.60 -16.42
CA GLY A 43 -5.88 26.35 -17.38
C GLY A 43 -6.08 25.58 -18.70
N ASP A 44 -6.32 26.35 -19.79
CA ASP A 44 -6.54 25.77 -21.13
C ASP A 44 -5.36 24.92 -21.66
N SER A 45 -4.18 25.00 -21.03
CA SER A 45 -3.01 24.21 -21.43
C SER A 45 -3.15 22.72 -21.13
N MET A 46 -4.04 22.32 -20.22
CA MET A 46 -4.30 20.90 -19.89
C MET A 46 -5.41 20.28 -20.75
N ALA A 47 -6.26 21.09 -21.35
CA ALA A 47 -7.33 20.62 -22.23
C ALA A 47 -6.75 20.03 -23.51
N GLY A 48 -7.09 18.76 -23.79
CA GLY A 48 -6.60 18.05 -24.98
C GLY A 48 -5.31 17.25 -24.78
N LEU A 49 -4.71 17.25 -23.59
CA LEU A 49 -3.59 16.38 -23.29
C LEU A 49 -4.03 14.91 -23.19
N SER A 50 -3.19 14.02 -23.70
CA SER A 50 -3.37 12.58 -23.48
C SER A 50 -3.23 12.24 -21.99
N TYR A 51 -3.77 11.08 -21.58
CA TYR A 51 -3.61 10.55 -20.24
C TYR A 51 -2.17 10.59 -19.73
N GLU A 52 -1.22 10.13 -20.55
CA GLU A 52 0.21 10.10 -20.18
C GLU A 52 0.80 11.52 -20.00
N GLN A 53 0.43 12.45 -20.89
CA GLN A 53 0.86 13.85 -20.78
C GLN A 53 0.31 14.51 -19.51
N ARG A 54 -0.97 14.26 -19.17
CA ARG A 54 -1.57 14.74 -17.91
C ARG A 54 -0.81 14.19 -16.70
N LEU A 55 -0.52 12.87 -16.71
CA LEU A 55 0.19 12.24 -15.61
C LEU A 55 1.59 12.85 -15.41
N LYS A 56 2.33 13.08 -16.50
CA LYS A 56 3.65 13.73 -16.47
C LYS A 56 3.58 15.18 -15.97
N THR A 57 2.53 15.91 -16.32
CA THR A 57 2.37 17.31 -15.93
C THR A 57 1.94 17.44 -14.48
N VAL A 58 0.91 16.70 -14.08
CA VAL A 58 0.32 16.79 -12.72
C VAL A 58 1.28 16.24 -11.65
N PHE A 59 1.97 15.14 -11.95
CA PHE A 59 2.85 14.44 -11.02
C PHE A 59 4.31 14.46 -11.46
N GLN A 60 4.78 15.62 -11.92
CA GLN A 60 6.16 15.81 -12.33
C GLN A 60 7.14 15.44 -11.21
N GLY A 61 8.11 14.58 -11.51
CA GLY A 61 9.09 14.09 -10.54
C GLY A 61 8.56 13.07 -9.52
N ARG A 62 7.28 12.64 -9.64
CA ARG A 62 6.65 11.63 -8.78
C ARG A 62 6.43 10.29 -9.47
N ILE A 63 6.71 10.22 -10.77
CA ILE A 63 6.45 9.05 -11.62
C ILE A 63 7.74 8.51 -12.24
N VAL A 64 7.70 7.24 -12.60
CA VAL A 64 8.82 6.53 -13.23
C VAL A 64 8.29 5.53 -14.27
N ARG A 65 9.04 5.31 -15.33
CA ARG A 65 8.77 4.24 -16.30
C ARG A 65 9.11 2.88 -15.68
N LYS A 66 8.15 1.98 -15.67
CA LYS A 66 8.28 0.68 -14.98
C LYS A 66 9.13 -0.34 -15.77
N ASP A 67 9.28 -0.19 -17.08
CA ASP A 67 10.20 -1.00 -17.90
C ASP A 67 11.67 -0.80 -17.47
N LEU A 68 12.07 0.43 -17.07
CA LEU A 68 13.41 0.71 -16.58
C LEU A 68 13.71 -0.02 -15.28
N THR A 69 12.72 -0.09 -14.39
CA THR A 69 12.83 -0.85 -13.14
C THR A 69 13.11 -2.33 -13.40
N LYS A 70 12.43 -2.93 -14.38
CA LYS A 70 12.64 -4.32 -14.78
C LYS A 70 14.06 -4.55 -15.32
N SER A 71 14.54 -3.68 -16.20
CA SER A 71 15.83 -3.84 -16.86
C SER A 71 17.03 -3.85 -15.90
N ILE A 72 16.91 -3.15 -14.75
CA ILE A 72 17.96 -3.10 -13.74
C ILE A 72 17.81 -4.21 -12.70
N ARG A 73 16.57 -4.61 -12.38
CA ARG A 73 16.26 -5.58 -11.33
C ARG A 73 16.84 -6.98 -11.62
N GLU A 74 16.97 -7.37 -12.86
CA GLU A 74 17.51 -8.69 -13.27
C GLU A 74 18.92 -8.96 -12.77
N GLY A 75 19.68 -7.93 -12.35
CA GLY A 75 21.05 -8.06 -11.86
C GLY A 75 21.32 -7.59 -10.42
N ALA A 76 20.32 -7.03 -9.74
CA ALA A 76 20.51 -6.38 -8.45
C ALA A 76 19.44 -6.81 -7.43
N ASN A 77 19.87 -7.35 -6.29
CA ASN A 77 18.99 -7.65 -5.17
C ASN A 77 18.73 -6.39 -4.32
N VAL A 78 18.13 -5.36 -4.94
CA VAL A 78 17.85 -4.06 -4.37
C VAL A 78 16.33 -3.89 -4.25
N PRO A 79 15.80 -3.34 -3.15
CA PRO A 79 14.39 -3.04 -3.04
C PRO A 79 13.90 -2.11 -4.16
N VAL A 80 12.69 -2.38 -4.70
CA VAL A 80 12.14 -1.64 -5.84
C VAL A 80 12.07 -0.14 -5.56
N TYR A 81 11.67 0.27 -4.38
CA TYR A 81 11.56 1.68 -4.02
C TYR A 81 12.90 2.43 -4.00
N VAL A 82 14.01 1.76 -3.63
CA VAL A 82 15.36 2.34 -3.73
C VAL A 82 15.76 2.53 -5.19
N LEU A 83 15.49 1.52 -6.01
CA LEU A 83 15.79 1.53 -7.43
C LEU A 83 15.00 2.63 -8.16
N GLU A 84 13.70 2.71 -7.93
CA GLU A 84 12.82 3.69 -8.56
C GLU A 84 13.11 5.12 -8.13
N TYR A 85 13.55 5.33 -6.89
CA TYR A 85 14.03 6.64 -6.46
C TYR A 85 15.24 7.10 -7.29
N LEU A 86 16.22 6.23 -7.48
CA LEU A 86 17.39 6.55 -8.30
C LEU A 86 17.02 6.77 -9.77
N LEU A 87 16.15 5.93 -10.33
CA LEU A 87 15.65 6.11 -11.70
C LEU A 87 14.90 7.43 -11.86
N GLY A 88 14.08 7.82 -10.90
CA GLY A 88 13.39 9.12 -10.89
C GLY A 88 14.35 10.31 -10.87
N GLN A 89 15.54 10.16 -10.27
CA GLN A 89 16.56 11.19 -10.24
C GLN A 89 17.35 11.31 -11.57
N TYR A 90 17.66 10.18 -12.20
CA TYR A 90 18.58 10.14 -13.34
C TYR A 90 17.91 9.89 -14.69
N CYS A 91 16.67 9.41 -14.73
CA CYS A 91 15.97 9.05 -15.96
C CYS A 91 14.69 9.88 -16.17
N ASN A 92 14.62 11.09 -15.64
CA ASN A 92 13.46 11.98 -15.78
C ASN A 92 13.57 12.80 -17.09
N SER A 93 13.49 12.11 -18.23
CA SER A 93 13.54 12.73 -19.57
C SER A 93 12.71 11.87 -20.54
N ASP A 94 12.25 12.49 -21.63
CA ASP A 94 11.65 11.77 -22.77
C ASP A 94 12.69 11.41 -23.84
N ASP A 95 13.92 11.89 -23.72
CA ASP A 95 15.03 11.61 -24.62
C ASP A 95 15.67 10.26 -24.27
N GLN A 96 15.67 9.32 -25.24
CA GLN A 96 16.17 7.98 -25.03
C GLN A 96 17.68 7.94 -24.71
N GLU A 97 18.49 8.84 -25.28
CA GLU A 97 19.93 8.89 -25.00
C GLU A 97 20.19 9.30 -23.54
N ILE A 98 19.43 10.30 -23.03
CA ILE A 98 19.50 10.74 -21.64
C ILE A 98 19.03 9.64 -20.69
N ILE A 99 17.97 8.90 -21.07
CA ILE A 99 17.47 7.77 -20.28
C ILE A 99 18.53 6.67 -20.20
N ASP A 100 19.15 6.30 -21.32
CA ASP A 100 20.15 5.24 -21.37
C ASP A 100 21.39 5.61 -20.54
N GLU A 101 21.86 6.84 -20.63
CA GLU A 101 22.93 7.35 -19.76
C GLU A 101 22.51 7.33 -18.28
N GLY A 102 21.28 7.72 -17.98
CA GLY A 102 20.71 7.68 -16.63
C GLY A 102 20.68 6.27 -16.06
N VAL A 103 20.24 5.29 -16.84
CA VAL A 103 20.22 3.87 -16.45
C VAL A 103 21.62 3.36 -16.14
N ASP A 104 22.62 3.70 -16.98
CA ASP A 104 24.00 3.30 -16.74
C ASP A 104 24.58 3.96 -15.49
N ASN A 105 24.23 5.20 -15.21
CA ASN A 105 24.58 5.89 -13.97
C ASN A 105 23.97 5.18 -12.75
N VAL A 106 22.70 4.80 -12.80
CA VAL A 106 22.03 4.08 -11.71
C VAL A 106 22.70 2.73 -11.47
N LYS A 107 22.99 1.96 -12.53
CA LYS A 107 23.71 0.69 -12.43
C LYS A 107 25.09 0.86 -11.77
N ARG A 108 25.82 1.91 -12.15
CA ARG A 108 27.12 2.24 -11.54
C ARG A 108 27.00 2.58 -10.06
N ILE A 109 26.06 3.45 -9.69
CA ILE A 109 25.81 3.85 -8.30
C ILE A 109 25.48 2.61 -7.45
N LEU A 110 24.59 1.74 -7.93
CA LEU A 110 24.22 0.53 -7.22
C LEU A 110 25.40 -0.44 -7.07
N ARG A 111 26.17 -0.63 -8.13
CA ARG A 111 27.35 -1.52 -8.09
C ARG A 111 28.41 -1.02 -7.11
N ASP A 112 28.66 0.29 -7.08
CA ASP A 112 29.77 0.87 -6.34
C ASP A 112 29.40 1.23 -4.89
N ASN A 113 28.14 1.50 -4.61
CA ASN A 113 27.72 2.08 -3.32
C ASN A 113 26.69 1.22 -2.55
N TYR A 114 25.92 0.35 -3.21
CA TYR A 114 24.94 -0.47 -2.52
C TYR A 114 25.62 -1.54 -1.68
N VAL A 115 25.35 -1.51 -0.37
CA VAL A 115 25.97 -2.47 0.56
C VAL A 115 25.24 -3.80 0.48
N ARG A 116 25.98 -4.84 0.11
CA ARG A 116 25.54 -6.23 0.27
C ARG A 116 26.08 -6.77 1.59
N PRO A 117 25.29 -7.51 2.37
CA PRO A 117 25.75 -8.01 3.66
C PRO A 117 27.01 -8.87 3.60
N ASP A 118 27.21 -9.62 2.51
CA ASP A 118 28.39 -10.46 2.25
C ASP A 118 29.64 -9.64 1.88
N GLU A 119 29.47 -8.39 1.41
CA GLU A 119 30.57 -7.48 1.08
C GLU A 119 30.89 -6.45 2.19
N ALA A 120 30.18 -6.48 3.32
CA ALA A 120 30.30 -5.49 4.39
C ALA A 120 31.76 -5.31 4.87
N GLN A 121 32.49 -6.40 5.10
CA GLN A 121 33.90 -6.33 5.55
C GLN A 121 34.84 -5.74 4.49
N LYS A 122 34.58 -6.00 3.21
CA LYS A 122 35.31 -5.39 2.11
C LYS A 122 35.10 -3.87 2.06
N ILE A 123 33.86 -3.42 2.23
CA ILE A 123 33.51 -2.01 2.25
C ILE A 123 34.15 -1.30 3.46
N LEU A 124 34.13 -1.91 4.63
CA LEU A 124 34.79 -1.37 5.83
C LEU A 124 36.31 -1.26 5.64
N SER A 125 36.95 -2.23 4.97
CA SER A 125 38.36 -2.16 4.62
C SER A 125 38.67 -1.02 3.65
N LEU A 126 37.83 -0.83 2.61
CA LEU A 126 37.95 0.28 1.67
C LEU A 126 37.74 1.64 2.35
N LEU A 127 36.78 1.74 3.26
CA LEU A 127 36.54 2.94 4.05
C LEU A 127 37.77 3.30 4.89
N ARG A 128 38.38 2.32 5.56
CA ARG A 128 39.60 2.53 6.32
C ARG A 128 40.79 2.96 5.45
N GLU A 129 40.96 2.30 4.29
CA GLU A 129 42.06 2.61 3.37
C GLU A 129 41.96 3.99 2.73
N ARG A 130 40.75 4.37 2.32
CA ARG A 130 40.49 5.61 1.59
C ARG A 130 40.19 6.82 2.49
N GLY A 131 39.92 6.57 3.77
CA GLY A 131 39.52 7.60 4.74
C GLY A 131 38.06 8.06 4.59
N SER A 132 37.46 7.89 3.41
CA SER A 132 36.02 8.14 3.19
C SER A 132 35.43 7.21 2.13
N TYR A 133 34.14 6.89 2.25
CA TYR A 133 33.43 6.05 1.30
C TYR A 133 31.92 6.37 1.32
N THR A 134 31.30 6.29 0.15
CA THR A 134 29.83 6.48 0.03
C THR A 134 29.15 5.13 -0.01
N VAL A 135 28.13 4.92 0.82
CA VAL A 135 27.35 3.70 0.89
C VAL A 135 25.86 3.98 0.73
N ILE A 136 25.13 3.01 0.20
CA ILE A 136 23.66 2.96 0.24
C ILE A 136 23.27 1.85 1.20
N ASP A 137 22.68 2.21 2.32
CA ASP A 137 22.21 1.28 3.34
C ASP A 137 20.97 1.79 4.05
N ARG A 138 20.26 0.90 4.71
CA ARG A 138 19.17 1.24 5.61
C ARG A 138 19.73 1.48 7.00
N ILE A 139 19.37 2.60 7.59
CA ILE A 139 19.77 2.93 8.95
C ILE A 139 18.56 3.12 9.87
N THR A 140 18.72 2.70 11.10
CA THR A 140 17.82 2.98 12.23
C THR A 140 18.57 3.74 13.29
N VAL A 141 17.88 4.61 14.02
CA VAL A 141 18.48 5.46 15.04
C VAL A 141 17.78 5.22 16.37
N VAL A 142 18.56 5.20 17.44
CA VAL A 142 18.09 5.16 18.82
C VAL A 142 18.71 6.28 19.63
N LEU A 143 18.01 6.77 20.63
CA LEU A 143 18.58 7.69 21.62
C LEU A 143 19.30 6.88 22.71
N ASN A 144 20.62 7.03 22.79
CA ASN A 144 21.39 6.54 23.92
C ASN A 144 21.27 7.50 25.11
N THR A 145 20.36 7.20 26.02
CA THR A 145 20.07 8.07 27.19
C THR A 145 21.20 8.15 28.20
N LYS A 146 22.19 7.25 28.15
CA LYS A 146 23.34 7.30 29.06
C LYS A 146 24.39 8.30 28.58
N GLU A 147 24.53 8.42 27.27
CA GLU A 147 25.50 9.31 26.65
C GLU A 147 24.87 10.57 26.03
N ASP A 148 23.53 10.69 26.16
CA ASP A 148 22.71 11.79 25.64
C ASP A 148 22.99 12.11 24.17
N ARG A 149 23.08 11.04 23.37
CA ARG A 149 23.32 11.16 21.92
C ARG A 149 22.50 10.18 21.10
N TYR A 150 22.25 10.53 19.85
CA TYR A 150 21.66 9.61 18.89
C TYR A 150 22.71 8.69 18.26
N GLU A 151 22.36 7.43 18.10
CA GLU A 151 23.22 6.40 17.54
C GLU A 151 22.52 5.64 16.42
N ALA A 152 23.18 5.56 15.27
CA ALA A 152 22.71 4.87 14.09
C ALA A 152 23.20 3.41 14.06
N THR A 153 22.35 2.52 13.57
CA THR A 153 22.66 1.13 13.22
C THR A 153 22.45 0.94 11.73
N PHE A 154 23.43 0.38 11.04
CA PHE A 154 23.41 0.10 9.61
C PHE A 154 22.99 -1.35 9.40
N SER A 155 21.95 -1.57 8.60
CA SER A 155 21.34 -2.89 8.44
C SER A 155 22.24 -3.87 7.66
N ASN A 156 22.76 -3.45 6.50
CA ASN A 156 23.55 -4.31 5.63
C ASN A 156 25.04 -4.25 5.96
N LEU A 157 25.57 -3.08 6.31
CA LEU A 157 26.97 -2.93 6.72
C LEU A 157 27.22 -3.57 8.10
N GLY A 158 26.18 -3.80 8.90
CA GLY A 158 26.26 -4.54 10.16
C GLY A 158 26.94 -3.78 11.30
N ILE A 159 27.16 -2.48 11.18
CA ILE A 159 27.76 -1.64 12.22
C ILE A 159 26.71 -0.95 13.08
N LYS A 160 27.04 -0.74 14.35
CA LYS A 160 26.12 -0.18 15.36
C LYS A 160 26.80 0.94 16.13
N ASN A 161 25.98 1.72 16.83
CA ASN A 161 26.41 2.80 17.73
C ASN A 161 27.22 3.88 17.02
N ILE A 162 26.86 4.19 15.76
CA ILE A 162 27.49 5.27 14.99
C ILE A 162 26.82 6.59 15.39
N PRO A 163 27.59 7.57 15.94
CA PRO A 163 27.01 8.87 16.29
C PRO A 163 26.39 9.55 15.06
N ILE A 164 25.20 10.10 15.24
CA ILE A 164 24.46 10.86 14.22
C ILE A 164 23.95 12.18 14.79
N SER A 165 23.97 13.24 13.97
CA SER A 165 23.48 14.55 14.38
C SER A 165 21.98 14.52 14.70
N ALA A 166 21.61 15.24 15.76
CA ALA A 166 20.20 15.46 16.13
C ALA A 166 19.41 16.18 15.03
N ASP A 167 20.07 16.94 14.16
CA ASP A 167 19.40 17.64 13.05
C ASP A 167 18.79 16.66 12.06
N TYR A 168 19.51 15.60 11.70
CA TYR A 168 18.95 14.54 10.85
C TYR A 168 17.74 13.85 11.48
N VAL A 169 17.74 13.70 12.80
CA VAL A 169 16.62 13.07 13.51
C VAL A 169 15.40 13.98 13.57
N LYS A 170 15.60 15.31 13.65
CA LYS A 170 14.53 16.31 13.57
C LYS A 170 13.91 16.39 12.18
N ASP A 171 14.76 16.33 11.15
CA ASP A 171 14.32 16.41 9.76
C ASP A 171 13.67 15.12 9.29
N TYR A 172 14.05 13.96 9.87
CA TYR A 172 13.64 12.64 9.45
C TYR A 172 13.25 11.76 10.67
N ASP A 173 12.09 12.00 11.22
CA ASP A 173 11.56 11.31 12.41
C ASP A 173 11.46 9.77 12.23
N ARG A 174 11.33 9.31 10.97
CA ARG A 174 11.34 7.89 10.62
C ARG A 174 12.66 7.18 10.94
N LEU A 175 13.74 7.89 11.12
CA LEU A 175 14.99 7.31 11.63
C LEU A 175 14.79 6.62 12.96
N LEU A 176 13.88 7.17 13.81
CA LEU A 176 13.50 6.59 15.11
C LEU A 176 12.41 5.50 15.00
N CYS A 177 11.73 5.43 13.85
CA CYS A 177 10.54 4.58 13.67
C CYS A 177 10.75 3.60 12.49
N GLY A 178 11.54 2.55 12.69
CA GLY A 178 11.77 1.52 11.68
C GLY A 178 12.90 1.79 10.68
N GLY A 179 13.44 3.02 10.64
CA GLY A 179 14.60 3.38 9.80
C GLY A 179 14.25 3.73 8.37
N ILE A 180 15.22 4.29 7.67
CA ILE A 180 15.13 4.72 6.27
C ILE A 180 16.36 4.28 5.46
N TRP A 181 16.15 4.13 4.16
CA TRP A 181 17.26 3.96 3.22
C TRP A 181 17.89 5.31 2.90
N CYS A 182 19.22 5.36 2.93
CA CYS A 182 20.00 6.56 2.73
C CYS A 182 21.21 6.32 1.83
N ILE A 183 21.61 7.38 1.12
CA ILE A 183 22.97 7.53 0.61
C ILE A 183 23.77 8.19 1.72
N LEU A 184 24.79 7.51 2.23
CA LEU A 184 25.59 7.96 3.35
C LEU A 184 27.05 8.14 2.94
N GLN A 185 27.58 9.31 3.18
CA GLN A 185 29.01 9.57 3.07
C GLN A 185 29.64 9.35 4.44
N LEU A 186 30.49 8.33 4.53
CA LEU A 186 31.15 7.93 5.76
C LEU A 186 32.60 8.38 5.73
N ASP A 187 33.12 8.78 6.89
CA ASP A 187 34.52 9.04 7.13
C ASP A 187 35.07 8.04 8.14
N TYR A 188 36.35 7.72 7.99
CA TYR A 188 37.08 6.86 8.92
C TYR A 188 38.22 7.65 9.55
N GLU A 189 38.15 7.86 10.86
CA GLU A 189 39.16 8.56 11.65
C GLU A 189 39.46 7.76 12.90
N PHE A 190 40.65 7.13 12.91
CA PHE A 190 41.10 6.36 14.06
C PHE A 190 42.10 7.16 14.90
N ILE A 191 41.72 7.46 16.16
CA ILE A 191 42.55 8.22 17.10
C ILE A 191 43.21 7.22 18.05
N GLU A 192 44.55 7.05 17.96
CA GLU A 192 45.27 6.06 18.76
C GLU A 192 45.27 6.31 20.27
N GLU A 193 45.17 7.57 20.68
CA GLU A 193 45.18 7.97 22.09
C GLU A 193 43.91 7.64 22.85
N ASP A 194 42.81 7.40 22.16
CA ASP A 194 41.50 7.14 22.76
C ASP A 194 40.90 5.76 22.35
N LYS A 195 41.74 4.72 22.44
CA LYS A 195 41.41 3.35 22.01
C LYS A 195 40.16 2.74 22.65
N LYS A 196 39.69 3.26 23.78
CA LYS A 196 38.59 2.65 24.56
C LYS A 196 37.23 3.22 24.25
N ASN A 197 37.12 4.43 23.68
CA ASN A 197 35.85 5.16 23.58
C ASN A 197 35.50 5.71 22.18
N THR A 198 36.40 5.64 21.19
CA THR A 198 36.14 6.26 19.90
C THR A 198 35.65 5.26 18.87
N GLN A 199 34.43 5.51 18.39
CA GLN A 199 33.94 4.95 17.15
C GLN A 199 34.68 5.64 15.98
N PRO A 200 35.45 4.90 15.17
CA PRO A 200 36.26 5.52 14.10
C PRO A 200 35.42 5.95 12.90
N ILE A 201 34.20 5.48 12.78
CA ILE A 201 33.32 5.78 11.66
C ILE A 201 32.38 6.93 12.03
N ARG A 202 32.28 7.92 11.14
CA ARG A 202 31.39 9.07 11.27
C ARG A 202 30.56 9.25 10.02
N ILE A 203 29.32 9.71 10.20
CA ILE A 203 28.44 10.12 9.09
C ILE A 203 28.76 11.57 8.76
N ARG A 204 29.39 11.81 7.60
CA ARG A 204 29.67 13.16 7.09
C ARG A 204 28.41 13.76 6.48
N LYS A 205 27.69 12.99 5.66
CA LYS A 205 26.46 13.42 4.99
C LYS A 205 25.47 12.26 4.91
N LEU A 206 24.21 12.58 5.13
CA LEU A 206 23.08 11.69 4.95
C LEU A 206 22.11 12.32 3.95
N THR A 207 21.77 11.55 2.92
CA THR A 207 20.74 11.92 1.95
C THR A 207 19.71 10.79 1.92
N PRO A 208 18.47 11.04 2.35
CA PRO A 208 17.43 10.02 2.30
C PRO A 208 17.15 9.62 0.86
N ILE A 209 16.96 8.33 0.63
CA ILE A 209 16.42 7.80 -0.61
C ILE A 209 14.90 7.76 -0.54
N GLN A 210 14.35 7.63 0.65
CA GLN A 210 12.92 7.66 0.91
C GLN A 210 12.45 9.10 1.11
N MET A 211 11.25 9.39 0.60
CA MET A 211 10.62 10.69 0.83
C MET A 211 10.32 10.88 2.32
N PRO A 212 10.78 11.94 2.94
CA PRO A 212 10.50 12.19 4.35
C PRO A 212 9.08 12.66 4.58
N HIS A 213 8.47 13.28 3.57
CA HIS A 213 7.15 13.89 3.65
C HIS A 213 6.49 13.97 2.27
N VAL A 214 5.18 13.76 2.20
CA VAL A 214 4.36 13.93 0.99
C VAL A 214 3.36 15.04 1.22
N ASP A 215 3.24 15.93 0.24
CA ASP A 215 2.17 16.91 0.19
C ASP A 215 0.86 16.22 -0.22
N MET A 216 -0.07 16.07 0.72
CA MET A 216 -1.36 15.44 0.46
C MET A 216 -2.28 16.30 -0.39
N ASP A 217 -2.09 17.62 -0.43
CA ASP A 217 -2.85 18.49 -1.31
C ASP A 217 -2.45 18.27 -2.78
N GLU A 218 -1.16 17.99 -3.05
CA GLU A 218 -0.69 17.56 -4.38
C GLU A 218 -1.42 16.28 -4.83
N VAL A 219 -1.54 15.28 -3.95
CA VAL A 219 -2.22 14.01 -4.25
C VAL A 219 -3.72 14.23 -4.48
N LYS A 220 -4.39 14.92 -3.55
CA LYS A 220 -5.84 15.14 -3.58
C LYS A 220 -6.27 15.98 -4.78
N ASN A 221 -5.55 17.05 -5.07
CA ASN A 221 -5.83 17.89 -6.22
C ASN A 221 -5.44 17.21 -7.53
N GLY A 222 -4.27 16.55 -7.56
CA GLY A 222 -3.82 15.82 -8.75
C GLY A 222 -4.76 14.68 -9.14
N ARG A 223 -5.37 14.00 -8.16
CA ARG A 223 -6.40 12.98 -8.40
C ARG A 223 -7.55 13.50 -9.28
N LYS A 224 -7.97 14.73 -9.07
CA LYS A 224 -9.12 15.34 -9.78
C LYS A 224 -8.90 15.50 -11.30
N ALA A 225 -7.65 15.43 -11.75
CA ALA A 225 -7.33 15.47 -13.19
C ALA A 225 -7.57 14.14 -13.93
N PHE A 226 -8.05 13.11 -13.25
CA PHE A 226 -8.23 11.76 -13.80
C PHE A 226 -9.62 11.21 -13.48
N THR A 227 -10.16 10.38 -14.39
CA THR A 227 -11.36 9.60 -14.10
C THR A 227 -11.07 8.54 -13.01
N LYS A 228 -12.11 7.92 -12.48
CA LYS A 228 -11.97 6.81 -11.53
C LYS A 228 -11.14 5.67 -12.12
N GLU A 229 -11.44 5.28 -13.34
CA GLU A 229 -10.78 4.20 -14.07
C GLU A 229 -9.30 4.53 -14.30
N GLU A 230 -9.00 5.73 -14.81
CA GLU A 230 -7.64 6.20 -15.02
C GLU A 230 -6.83 6.22 -13.72
N TRP A 231 -7.44 6.67 -12.62
CA TRP A 231 -6.77 6.69 -11.33
C TRP A 231 -6.49 5.29 -10.77
N MET A 232 -7.45 4.38 -10.87
CA MET A 232 -7.23 2.98 -10.52
C MET A 232 -6.10 2.37 -11.35
N ASP A 233 -6.04 2.66 -12.63
CA ASP A 233 -4.98 2.21 -13.54
C ASP A 233 -3.61 2.80 -13.15
N ILE A 234 -3.55 4.06 -12.74
CA ILE A 234 -2.31 4.67 -12.20
C ILE A 234 -1.84 3.91 -10.96
N LEU A 235 -2.73 3.63 -10.02
CA LEU A 235 -2.39 2.88 -8.81
C LEU A 235 -1.85 1.48 -9.14
N LEU A 236 -2.51 0.78 -10.07
CA LEU A 236 -2.08 -0.55 -10.50
C LEU A 236 -0.75 -0.53 -11.25
N ARG A 237 -0.54 0.41 -12.18
CA ARG A 237 0.77 0.62 -12.83
C ARG A 237 1.85 0.96 -11.83
N SER A 238 1.53 1.71 -10.79
CA SER A 238 2.47 2.03 -9.72
C SER A 238 2.97 0.79 -8.98
N THR A 239 2.16 -0.25 -8.87
CA THR A 239 2.57 -1.56 -8.35
C THR A 239 3.25 -2.46 -9.39
N GLY A 240 3.42 -1.99 -10.62
CA GLY A 240 4.07 -2.71 -11.71
C GLY A 240 3.12 -3.54 -12.60
N MET A 241 1.80 -3.50 -12.34
CA MET A 241 0.81 -4.26 -13.11
C MET A 241 0.39 -3.53 -14.39
N GLU A 242 0.03 -4.31 -15.43
CA GLU A 242 -0.56 -3.77 -16.65
C GLU A 242 -2.09 -3.84 -16.57
N PRO A 243 -2.79 -2.72 -16.31
CA PRO A 243 -4.22 -2.73 -16.10
C PRO A 243 -5.03 -3.07 -17.35
N ASP A 244 -4.50 -2.82 -18.55
CA ASP A 244 -5.18 -3.15 -19.81
C ASP A 244 -5.36 -4.67 -20.01
N LYS A 245 -4.63 -5.48 -19.26
CA LYS A 245 -4.75 -6.96 -19.24
C LYS A 245 -5.69 -7.49 -18.16
N LEU A 246 -6.27 -6.60 -17.37
CA LEU A 246 -7.11 -6.95 -16.23
C LEU A 246 -8.59 -6.67 -16.53
N SER A 247 -9.47 -7.56 -16.06
CA SER A 247 -10.90 -7.25 -15.98
C SER A 247 -11.17 -6.23 -14.89
N ASP A 248 -12.28 -5.50 -14.98
CA ASP A 248 -12.71 -4.57 -13.93
C ASP A 248 -12.78 -5.24 -12.57
N ARG A 249 -13.29 -6.46 -12.53
CA ARG A 249 -13.33 -7.28 -11.31
C ARG A 249 -11.93 -7.50 -10.72
N ALA A 250 -10.95 -7.87 -11.53
CA ALA A 250 -9.58 -8.07 -11.06
C ALA A 250 -8.95 -6.75 -10.58
N LYS A 251 -9.24 -5.63 -11.23
CA LYS A 251 -8.79 -4.30 -10.79
C LYS A 251 -9.31 -3.97 -9.40
N TRP A 252 -10.62 -4.16 -9.14
CA TRP A 252 -11.21 -3.95 -7.81
C TRP A 252 -10.57 -4.81 -6.72
N LEU A 253 -10.32 -6.10 -7.01
CA LEU A 253 -9.66 -6.99 -6.04
C LEU A 253 -8.20 -6.61 -5.77
N LEU A 254 -7.48 -6.14 -6.80
CA LEU A 254 -6.11 -5.65 -6.64
C LEU A 254 -6.05 -4.32 -5.87
N ILE A 255 -7.04 -3.44 -6.05
CA ILE A 255 -7.19 -2.25 -5.20
C ILE A 255 -7.51 -2.64 -3.76
N ALA A 256 -8.41 -3.61 -3.54
CA ALA A 256 -8.72 -4.12 -2.20
C ALA A 256 -7.47 -4.66 -1.49
N ARG A 257 -6.54 -5.29 -2.21
CA ARG A 257 -5.25 -5.77 -1.68
C ARG A 257 -4.41 -4.66 -1.06
N MET A 258 -4.60 -3.40 -1.49
CA MET A 258 -3.86 -2.24 -0.96
C MET A 258 -4.51 -1.61 0.29
N ILE A 259 -5.75 -1.99 0.65
CA ILE A 259 -6.45 -1.41 1.81
C ILE A 259 -5.65 -1.48 3.11
N PRO A 260 -4.95 -2.58 3.44
CA PRO A 260 -4.13 -2.63 4.66
C PRO A 260 -3.07 -1.53 4.75
N LEU A 261 -2.64 -0.97 3.61
CA LEU A 261 -1.64 0.10 3.54
C LEU A 261 -2.23 1.47 3.89
N VAL A 262 -3.55 1.65 3.77
CA VAL A 262 -4.25 2.92 4.03
C VAL A 262 -5.17 2.89 5.25
N GLU A 263 -5.46 1.71 5.81
CA GLU A 263 -6.31 1.53 6.98
C GLU A 263 -5.54 1.02 8.20
N ASN A 264 -5.87 1.56 9.38
CA ASN A 264 -5.31 1.08 10.65
C ASN A 264 -6.07 -0.17 11.13
N ASN A 265 -5.32 -1.14 11.67
CA ASN A 265 -5.89 -2.35 12.25
C ASN A 265 -6.88 -3.05 11.31
N PHE A 266 -6.52 -3.16 10.05
CA PHE A 266 -7.31 -3.84 9.04
C PHE A 266 -6.80 -5.27 8.86
N ASN A 267 -7.66 -6.24 9.13
CA ASN A 267 -7.31 -7.65 9.05
C ASN A 267 -7.88 -8.26 7.77
N MET A 268 -7.02 -8.81 6.94
CA MET A 268 -7.38 -9.31 5.63
C MET A 268 -6.79 -10.69 5.37
N CYS A 269 -7.57 -11.53 4.70
CA CYS A 269 -7.13 -12.82 4.21
C CYS A 269 -7.22 -12.86 2.68
N GLU A 270 -6.17 -13.32 2.02
CA GLU A 270 -6.18 -13.61 0.58
C GLU A 270 -5.61 -15.00 0.33
N LEU A 271 -6.47 -15.90 -0.08
CA LEU A 271 -6.09 -17.28 -0.45
C LEU A 271 -6.40 -17.52 -1.92
N GLY A 272 -5.49 -18.21 -2.59
CA GLY A 272 -5.65 -18.48 -4.02
C GLY A 272 -4.45 -19.21 -4.62
N PRO A 273 -4.44 -19.40 -5.95
CA PRO A 273 -3.36 -20.09 -6.63
C PRO A 273 -2.02 -19.35 -6.48
N ARG A 274 -0.93 -20.07 -6.74
CA ARG A 274 0.42 -19.48 -6.81
C ARG A 274 0.54 -18.52 -7.98
N SER A 275 1.53 -17.61 -7.90
CA SER A 275 1.88 -16.67 -8.97
C SER A 275 0.81 -15.61 -9.29
N THR A 276 0.04 -15.19 -8.30
CA THR A 276 -0.90 -14.06 -8.40
C THR A 276 -0.41 -12.80 -7.67
N GLY A 277 0.86 -12.79 -7.22
CA GLY A 277 1.50 -11.62 -6.60
C GLY A 277 0.99 -11.24 -5.22
N LYS A 278 0.38 -12.17 -4.46
CA LYS A 278 -0.20 -11.90 -3.13
C LYS A 278 0.78 -11.23 -2.16
N SER A 279 1.99 -11.74 -2.08
CA SER A 279 3.02 -11.25 -1.14
C SER A 279 3.80 -10.05 -1.69
N TYR A 280 3.85 -9.89 -3.00
CA TYR A 280 4.71 -8.93 -3.70
C TYR A 280 4.51 -7.49 -3.24
N ILE A 281 3.25 -7.05 -3.04
CA ILE A 281 2.94 -5.69 -2.65
C ILE A 281 3.49 -5.35 -1.26
N TYR A 282 3.46 -6.31 -0.34
CA TYR A 282 3.93 -6.12 1.04
C TYR A 282 5.45 -6.25 1.17
N GLU A 283 6.09 -6.96 0.25
CA GLU A 283 7.54 -7.16 0.25
C GLU A 283 8.29 -6.08 -0.53
N GLN A 284 7.77 -5.67 -1.70
CA GLN A 284 8.53 -4.90 -2.68
C GLN A 284 8.02 -3.47 -2.89
N ILE A 285 6.73 -3.20 -2.61
CA ILE A 285 6.11 -1.92 -2.93
C ILE A 285 6.14 -0.97 -1.75
N SER A 286 5.89 -1.46 -0.54
CA SER A 286 5.83 -0.60 0.63
C SER A 286 7.03 -0.83 1.57
N PRO A 287 7.85 0.21 1.84
CA PRO A 287 8.87 0.14 2.88
C PRO A 287 8.28 0.14 4.30
N ASN A 288 6.97 0.32 4.44
CA ASN A 288 6.25 0.37 5.72
C ASN A 288 5.56 -0.94 6.07
N SER A 289 5.70 -1.96 5.23
CA SER A 289 5.20 -3.32 5.47
C SER A 289 6.34 -4.30 5.68
N ILE A 290 6.05 -5.35 6.45
CA ILE A 290 6.98 -6.46 6.64
C ILE A 290 6.29 -7.77 6.31
N LEU A 291 7.00 -8.61 5.56
CA LEU A 291 6.57 -9.97 5.25
C LEU A 291 7.17 -10.95 6.27
N VAL A 292 6.31 -11.66 6.96
CA VAL A 292 6.68 -12.76 7.87
C VAL A 292 6.52 -14.06 7.10
N ALA A 293 7.62 -14.65 6.68
CA ALA A 293 7.59 -15.93 5.98
C ALA A 293 7.06 -17.05 6.89
N GLY A 294 6.41 -18.04 6.27
CA GLY A 294 5.91 -19.23 6.98
C GLY A 294 6.97 -19.87 7.84
N GLY A 295 6.63 -20.21 9.07
CA GLY A 295 7.55 -20.79 10.03
C GLY A 295 7.17 -20.46 11.47
N GLN A 296 8.09 -20.76 12.38
CA GLN A 296 7.84 -20.48 13.80
C GLN A 296 8.03 -18.99 14.08
N THR A 297 6.93 -18.33 14.43
CA THR A 297 6.96 -16.98 14.97
C THR A 297 6.73 -17.02 16.50
N THR A 298 7.17 -15.97 17.18
CA THR A 298 7.00 -15.87 18.63
C THR A 298 6.15 -14.65 18.96
N VAL A 299 5.43 -14.72 20.08
CA VAL A 299 4.70 -13.57 20.63
C VAL A 299 5.63 -12.40 20.91
N ALA A 300 6.87 -12.71 21.36
CA ALA A 300 7.89 -11.70 21.62
C ALA A 300 8.29 -10.94 20.34
N ASN A 301 8.41 -11.64 19.22
CA ASN A 301 8.75 -11.01 17.95
C ASN A 301 7.59 -10.17 17.39
N LEU A 302 6.36 -10.67 17.47
CA LEU A 302 5.20 -9.98 16.92
C LEU A 302 4.72 -8.81 17.77
N PHE A 303 4.66 -8.97 19.09
CA PHE A 303 3.99 -8.04 19.97
C PHE A 303 4.95 -7.31 20.91
N TYR A 304 5.56 -8.02 21.84
CA TYR A 304 6.45 -7.42 22.83
C TYR A 304 7.46 -8.43 23.38
N ASN A 305 8.72 -8.04 23.40
CA ASN A 305 9.78 -8.83 24.01
C ASN A 305 10.07 -8.35 25.42
N MET A 306 9.69 -9.17 26.41
CA MET A 306 9.87 -8.83 27.82
C MET A 306 11.31 -8.89 28.29
N SER A 307 12.19 -9.61 27.60
CA SER A 307 13.60 -9.76 28.02
C SER A 307 14.42 -8.49 27.80
N ASN A 308 14.09 -7.75 26.73
CA ASN A 308 14.78 -6.50 26.38
C ASN A 308 13.86 -5.27 26.35
N ASN A 309 12.59 -5.43 26.77
CA ASN A 309 11.57 -4.38 26.80
C ASN A 309 11.36 -3.68 25.45
N THR A 310 11.34 -4.44 24.36
CA THR A 310 11.13 -3.90 23.02
C THR A 310 9.77 -4.29 22.45
N VAL A 311 9.14 -3.33 21.78
CA VAL A 311 7.90 -3.54 21.03
C VAL A 311 8.19 -4.38 19.80
N GLY A 312 7.30 -5.31 19.47
CA GLY A 312 7.42 -6.20 18.31
C GLY A 312 6.93 -5.57 17.01
N LEU A 313 6.83 -6.40 15.98
CA LEU A 313 6.54 -5.98 14.61
C LEU A 313 5.25 -5.16 14.48
N VAL A 314 4.18 -5.51 15.20
CA VAL A 314 2.89 -4.80 15.12
C VAL A 314 2.94 -3.35 15.64
N GLY A 315 3.91 -3.03 16.47
CA GLY A 315 4.12 -1.67 16.96
C GLY A 315 5.10 -0.85 16.10
N MET A 316 5.83 -1.51 15.19
CA MET A 316 6.88 -0.86 14.39
C MET A 316 6.49 -0.67 12.92
N TRP A 317 5.58 -1.48 12.41
CA TRP A 317 5.21 -1.51 10.99
C TRP A 317 3.75 -1.12 10.80
N ASP A 318 3.44 -0.57 9.63
CA ASP A 318 2.06 -0.24 9.25
C ASP A 318 1.28 -1.50 8.83
N VAL A 319 1.99 -2.47 8.24
CA VAL A 319 1.42 -3.77 7.84
C VAL A 319 2.35 -4.90 8.22
N VAL A 320 1.80 -5.92 8.86
CA VAL A 320 2.45 -7.21 9.08
C VAL A 320 1.73 -8.25 8.22
N ALA A 321 2.39 -8.72 7.18
CA ALA A 321 1.85 -9.70 6.26
C ALA A 321 2.45 -11.09 6.55
N PHE A 322 1.60 -12.08 6.79
CA PHE A 322 2.00 -13.48 6.97
C PHE A 322 1.91 -14.18 5.62
N ASP A 323 3.05 -14.61 5.10
CA ASP A 323 3.11 -15.44 3.90
C ASP A 323 3.06 -16.93 4.27
N GLU A 324 2.49 -17.72 3.36
CA GLU A 324 2.30 -19.15 3.57
C GLU A 324 1.60 -19.49 4.90
N VAL A 325 0.34 -19.04 5.03
CA VAL A 325 -0.46 -19.22 6.27
C VAL A 325 -0.45 -20.65 6.82
N ALA A 326 -0.32 -21.66 5.97
CA ALA A 326 -0.20 -23.06 6.37
C ALA A 326 1.02 -23.33 7.27
N GLY A 327 2.03 -22.50 7.18
CA GLY A 327 3.27 -22.61 7.96
C GLY A 327 3.24 -21.87 9.28
N ILE A 328 2.21 -21.11 9.59
CA ILE A 328 2.13 -20.30 10.83
C ILE A 328 2.11 -21.23 12.04
N LYS A 329 3.08 -21.08 12.92
CA LYS A 329 3.16 -21.83 14.19
C LYS A 329 3.63 -20.89 15.30
N PHE A 330 2.91 -20.90 16.40
CA PHE A 330 3.34 -20.22 17.61
C PHE A 330 3.98 -21.21 18.57
N LYS A 331 5.14 -20.84 19.12
CA LYS A 331 5.76 -21.60 20.19
C LYS A 331 4.98 -21.48 21.51
N ASP A 332 4.40 -20.30 21.73
CA ASP A 332 3.61 -19.98 22.91
C ASP A 332 2.14 -20.35 22.67
N LYS A 333 1.55 -21.12 23.56
CA LYS A 333 0.13 -21.53 23.49
C LYS A 333 -0.83 -20.34 23.44
N ASP A 334 -0.45 -19.21 24.03
CA ASP A 334 -1.28 -18.00 24.10
C ASP A 334 -1.16 -17.09 22.86
N GLY A 335 -0.28 -17.44 21.91
CA GLY A 335 0.02 -16.61 20.73
C GLY A 335 -1.22 -16.26 19.91
N ILE A 336 -2.07 -17.25 19.64
CA ILE A 336 -3.32 -17.06 18.89
C ILE A 336 -4.31 -16.20 19.70
N GLN A 337 -4.37 -16.36 21.02
CA GLN A 337 -5.27 -15.56 21.87
C GLN A 337 -4.86 -14.08 21.90
N ILE A 338 -3.56 -13.80 22.01
CA ILE A 338 -3.03 -12.43 21.94
C ILE A 338 -3.29 -11.83 20.56
N MET A 339 -3.08 -12.59 19.50
CA MET A 339 -3.38 -12.16 18.14
C MET A 339 -4.88 -11.84 17.96
N LYS A 340 -5.78 -12.70 18.44
CA LYS A 340 -7.23 -12.42 18.43
C LYS A 340 -7.59 -11.14 19.18
N GLY A 341 -6.99 -10.93 20.34
CA GLY A 341 -7.17 -9.69 21.12
C GLY A 341 -6.76 -8.47 20.31
N TYR A 342 -5.57 -8.50 19.75
CA TYR A 342 -5.06 -7.42 18.91
C TYR A 342 -5.91 -7.15 17.68
N MET A 343 -6.30 -8.19 16.95
CA MET A 343 -7.17 -8.07 15.76
C MET A 343 -8.53 -7.44 16.09
N ALA A 344 -9.02 -7.60 17.31
CA ALA A 344 -10.29 -7.04 17.74
C ALA A 344 -10.20 -5.58 18.20
N SER A 345 -9.15 -5.23 18.95
CA SER A 345 -9.05 -3.95 19.67
C SER A 345 -7.93 -3.02 19.19
N GLY A 346 -6.96 -3.52 18.43
CA GLY A 346 -5.75 -2.78 18.12
C GLY A 346 -4.79 -2.64 19.31
N ALA A 347 -5.07 -3.34 20.42
CA ALA A 347 -4.28 -3.33 21.62
C ALA A 347 -3.85 -4.73 22.01
N PHE A 348 -2.71 -4.85 22.64
CA PHE A 348 -2.24 -6.10 23.23
C PHE A 348 -1.58 -5.84 24.58
N SER A 349 -1.68 -6.83 25.45
CA SER A 349 -1.14 -6.78 26.80
C SER A 349 -0.14 -7.91 26.95
N ARG A 350 1.08 -7.57 27.27
CA ARG A 350 2.08 -8.55 27.71
C ARG A 350 2.87 -7.97 28.87
N GLY A 351 2.68 -8.56 30.07
CA GLY A 351 3.16 -8.02 31.31
C GLY A 351 2.15 -7.05 31.93
N LYS A 352 2.61 -5.91 32.44
CA LYS A 352 1.79 -4.97 33.23
C LYS A 352 1.14 -3.84 32.42
N ALA A 353 1.53 -3.65 31.17
CA ALA A 353 1.08 -2.52 30.36
C ALA A 353 0.27 -2.99 29.15
N GLU A 354 -0.79 -2.27 28.83
CA GLU A 354 -1.49 -2.37 27.55
C GLU A 354 -0.82 -1.45 26.54
N ILE A 355 -0.54 -1.99 25.35
CA ILE A 355 0.12 -1.29 24.26
C ILE A 355 -0.85 -1.21 23.08
N GLN A 356 -1.08 -0.01 22.58
CA GLN A 356 -1.86 0.23 21.39
C GLN A 356 -0.95 0.29 20.17
N ALA A 357 -1.37 -0.33 19.08
CA ALA A 357 -0.67 -0.32 17.81
C ALA A 357 -1.67 -0.20 16.65
N LYS A 358 -1.14 0.16 15.48
CA LYS A 358 -1.96 0.48 14.30
C LYS A 358 -1.75 -0.48 13.13
N ALA A 359 -0.84 -1.45 13.27
CA ALA A 359 -0.51 -2.36 12.20
C ALA A 359 -1.73 -3.14 11.72
N SER A 360 -1.92 -3.18 10.42
CA SER A 360 -2.86 -4.07 9.75
C SER A 360 -2.24 -5.46 9.62
N MET A 361 -3.05 -6.50 9.79
CA MET A 361 -2.61 -7.89 9.64
C MET A 361 -3.14 -8.49 8.36
N VAL A 362 -2.26 -8.99 7.51
CA VAL A 362 -2.58 -9.63 6.25
C VAL A 362 -2.13 -11.07 6.28
N PHE A 363 -3.00 -11.97 5.84
CA PHE A 363 -2.74 -13.40 5.81
C PHE A 363 -2.89 -13.88 4.37
N VAL A 364 -1.78 -14.30 3.76
CA VAL A 364 -1.76 -14.79 2.39
C VAL A 364 -1.33 -16.25 2.35
N GLY A 365 -1.96 -17.01 1.47
CA GLY A 365 -1.67 -18.43 1.35
C GLY A 365 -2.11 -19.03 0.03
N ASN A 366 -1.70 -20.27 -0.19
CA ASN A 366 -2.00 -21.00 -1.40
C ASN A 366 -3.14 -22.00 -1.17
N ILE A 367 -4.06 -22.05 -2.11
CA ILE A 367 -5.07 -23.10 -2.23
C ILE A 367 -4.50 -24.14 -3.19
N ASN A 368 -4.36 -25.38 -2.70
CA ASN A 368 -3.81 -26.51 -3.48
C ASN A 368 -4.88 -27.41 -4.11
N GLN A 369 -6.14 -27.17 -3.77
CA GLN A 369 -7.30 -27.89 -4.31
C GLN A 369 -8.17 -26.92 -5.10
N SER A 370 -9.11 -27.45 -5.90
CA SER A 370 -10.11 -26.58 -6.51
C SER A 370 -11.00 -25.95 -5.44
N VAL A 371 -11.40 -24.70 -5.66
CA VAL A 371 -12.30 -23.97 -4.76
C VAL A 371 -13.60 -24.72 -4.55
N GLU A 372 -14.14 -25.35 -5.61
CA GLU A 372 -15.34 -26.18 -5.57
C GLU A 372 -15.17 -27.42 -4.66
N THR A 373 -14.00 -28.05 -4.71
CA THR A 373 -13.69 -29.19 -3.83
C THR A 373 -13.63 -28.75 -2.38
N LEU A 374 -12.91 -27.67 -2.07
CA LEU A 374 -12.83 -27.13 -0.72
C LEU A 374 -14.21 -26.75 -0.17
N GLN A 375 -15.07 -26.16 -1.02
CA GLN A 375 -16.42 -25.81 -0.63
C GLN A 375 -17.28 -27.02 -0.27
N LYS A 376 -17.08 -28.14 -0.93
CA LYS A 376 -17.83 -29.37 -0.66
C LYS A 376 -17.29 -30.15 0.54
N THR A 377 -15.98 -30.17 0.74
CA THR A 377 -15.32 -31.07 1.69
C THR A 377 -14.85 -30.39 2.97
N SER A 378 -14.62 -29.09 2.94
CA SER A 378 -14.06 -28.32 4.05
C SER A 378 -14.56 -26.86 4.02
N SER A 379 -13.66 -25.89 4.19
CA SER A 379 -13.93 -24.47 4.06
C SER A 379 -12.82 -23.78 3.27
N LEU A 380 -13.06 -22.54 2.84
CA LEU A 380 -12.03 -21.71 2.19
C LEU A 380 -10.94 -21.24 3.17
N PHE A 381 -11.04 -21.55 4.46
CA PHE A 381 -9.99 -21.35 5.46
C PHE A 381 -9.13 -22.60 5.71
N ASP A 382 -9.38 -23.68 4.96
CA ASP A 382 -8.61 -24.94 5.06
C ASP A 382 -7.08 -24.77 4.97
N PRO A 383 -6.52 -23.83 4.19
CA PRO A 383 -5.07 -23.60 4.18
C PRO A 383 -4.47 -23.13 5.51
N PHE A 384 -5.24 -22.62 6.44
CA PHE A 384 -4.74 -22.27 7.79
C PHE A 384 -4.43 -23.53 8.62
N PRO A 385 -3.48 -23.43 9.58
CA PRO A 385 -3.29 -24.47 10.58
C PRO A 385 -4.62 -24.79 11.30
N PRO A 386 -4.86 -26.03 11.71
CA PRO A 386 -6.14 -26.44 12.33
C PRO A 386 -6.53 -25.57 13.53
N GLU A 387 -5.56 -25.11 14.34
CA GLU A 387 -5.81 -24.29 15.53
C GLU A 387 -6.35 -22.88 15.17
N MET A 388 -6.12 -22.42 13.94
CA MET A 388 -6.60 -21.13 13.43
C MET A 388 -7.78 -21.31 12.47
N GLY A 389 -7.70 -22.29 11.58
CA GLY A 389 -8.69 -22.55 10.52
C GLY A 389 -10.04 -23.06 11.02
N THR A 390 -10.12 -23.53 12.26
CA THR A 390 -11.37 -23.96 12.93
C THR A 390 -11.80 -23.01 14.06
N ASP A 391 -10.99 -22.01 14.42
CA ASP A 391 -11.32 -21.02 15.43
C ASP A 391 -12.20 -19.92 14.83
N THR A 392 -13.52 -20.07 14.97
CA THR A 392 -14.51 -19.10 14.44
C THR A 392 -14.29 -17.70 15.01
N ALA A 393 -13.83 -17.58 16.27
CA ALA A 393 -13.55 -16.29 16.88
C ALA A 393 -12.32 -15.60 16.25
N PHE A 394 -11.31 -16.36 15.83
CA PHE A 394 -10.18 -15.84 15.07
C PHE A 394 -10.63 -15.41 13.66
N LEU A 395 -11.32 -16.28 12.95
CA LEU A 395 -11.74 -16.07 11.57
C LEU A 395 -12.76 -14.92 11.42
N ASP A 396 -13.65 -14.72 12.40
CA ASP A 396 -14.63 -13.63 12.39
C ASP A 396 -13.98 -12.23 12.54
N ARG A 397 -12.69 -12.17 12.86
CA ARG A 397 -11.91 -10.91 12.93
C ARG A 397 -11.34 -10.48 11.59
N PHE A 398 -11.43 -11.28 10.54
CA PHE A 398 -11.11 -10.85 9.20
C PHE A 398 -12.17 -9.88 8.68
N HIS A 399 -11.75 -8.67 8.35
CA HIS A 399 -12.63 -7.68 7.74
C HIS A 399 -12.97 -8.03 6.30
N ALA A 400 -12.05 -8.68 5.59
CA ALA A 400 -12.22 -9.09 4.21
C ALA A 400 -11.58 -10.44 3.90
N TYR A 401 -12.20 -11.18 2.99
CA TYR A 401 -11.61 -12.33 2.32
C TYR A 401 -11.51 -12.01 0.82
N ILE A 402 -10.30 -11.85 0.30
CA ILE A 402 -10.07 -11.65 -1.13
C ILE A 402 -10.00 -13.01 -1.82
N PRO A 403 -10.86 -13.26 -2.83
CA PRO A 403 -10.82 -14.48 -3.62
C PRO A 403 -9.64 -14.47 -4.59
N GLY A 404 -8.47 -14.90 -4.14
CA GLY A 404 -7.24 -14.87 -4.92
C GLY A 404 -7.27 -15.71 -6.20
N TRP A 405 -8.24 -16.64 -6.31
CA TRP A 405 -8.48 -17.42 -7.53
C TRP A 405 -9.15 -16.62 -8.65
N GLU A 406 -9.74 -15.48 -8.36
CA GLU A 406 -10.30 -14.56 -9.35
C GLU A 406 -9.24 -13.59 -9.91
N ILE A 407 -8.04 -13.57 -9.34
CA ILE A 407 -6.92 -12.76 -9.81
C ILE A 407 -6.09 -13.60 -10.79
N PRO A 408 -5.81 -13.08 -12.00
CA PRO A 408 -5.06 -13.83 -12.99
C PRO A 408 -3.63 -14.10 -12.52
N LYS A 409 -3.10 -15.26 -12.92
CA LYS A 409 -1.68 -15.57 -12.70
C LYS A 409 -0.81 -14.62 -13.50
N TYR A 410 0.26 -14.15 -12.87
CA TYR A 410 1.21 -13.26 -13.52
C TYR A 410 1.96 -13.98 -14.66
N ARG A 411 2.03 -13.30 -15.79
CA ARG A 411 2.82 -13.65 -16.97
C ARG A 411 3.73 -12.47 -17.28
N PRO A 412 4.72 -12.62 -18.16
CA PRO A 412 5.60 -11.51 -18.55
C PRO A 412 4.83 -10.27 -19.07
N ASP A 413 3.71 -10.49 -19.78
CA ASP A 413 2.82 -9.45 -20.30
C ASP A 413 1.85 -8.84 -19.25
N SER A 414 1.85 -9.37 -18.03
CA SER A 414 1.06 -8.81 -16.91
C SER A 414 1.73 -7.58 -16.27
N PHE A 415 2.99 -7.31 -16.61
CA PHE A 415 3.75 -6.20 -16.05
C PHE A 415 3.78 -5.03 -17.01
N THR A 416 3.47 -3.84 -16.47
CA THR A 416 3.45 -2.61 -17.26
C THR A 416 4.85 -2.16 -17.67
N ASN A 417 4.92 -1.50 -18.82
CA ASN A 417 6.10 -0.76 -19.28
C ASN A 417 5.91 0.75 -19.13
N ASP A 418 4.71 1.18 -18.79
CA ASP A 418 4.30 2.56 -18.73
C ASP A 418 4.68 3.25 -17.44
N TYR A 419 4.32 4.53 -17.33
CA TYR A 419 4.53 5.32 -16.13
C TYR A 419 3.59 4.93 -15.01
N GLY A 420 4.12 4.87 -13.81
CA GLY A 420 3.41 4.78 -12.55
C GLY A 420 4.11 5.62 -11.49
N PHE A 421 3.49 5.82 -10.35
CA PHE A 421 4.15 6.50 -9.24
C PHE A 421 5.43 5.77 -8.83
N ILE A 422 6.45 6.53 -8.45
CA ILE A 422 7.58 6.00 -7.71
C ILE A 422 7.02 5.30 -6.47
N THR A 423 7.43 4.08 -6.23
CA THR A 423 6.84 3.23 -5.16
C THR A 423 6.97 3.85 -3.78
N ASP A 424 8.03 4.60 -3.53
CA ASP A 424 8.19 5.33 -2.28
C ASP A 424 7.16 6.46 -2.12
N TYR A 425 6.90 7.24 -3.18
CA TYR A 425 5.85 8.25 -3.20
C TYR A 425 4.47 7.64 -2.96
N LEU A 426 4.15 6.55 -3.67
CA LEU A 426 2.92 5.79 -3.48
C LEU A 426 2.76 5.33 -2.02
N SER A 427 3.80 4.75 -1.47
CA SER A 427 3.80 4.22 -0.10
C SER A 427 3.62 5.32 0.95
N GLU A 428 4.26 6.48 0.75
CA GLU A 428 4.15 7.59 1.70
C GLU A 428 2.77 8.25 1.68
N PHE A 429 2.17 8.49 0.51
CA PHE A 429 0.82 9.04 0.52
C PHE A 429 -0.22 8.02 1.04
N MET A 430 -0.06 6.73 0.78
CA MET A 430 -0.90 5.70 1.40
C MET A 430 -0.76 5.70 2.92
N ARG A 431 0.45 5.90 3.44
CA ARG A 431 0.70 6.03 4.87
C ARG A 431 0.06 7.27 5.47
N GLU A 432 0.13 8.41 4.80
CA GLU A 432 -0.54 9.63 5.24
C GLU A 432 -2.07 9.46 5.29
N LEU A 433 -2.67 8.77 4.31
CA LEU A 433 -4.10 8.45 4.29
C LEU A 433 -4.56 7.61 5.49
N ARG A 434 -3.64 6.90 6.17
CA ARG A 434 -3.99 6.19 7.42
C ARG A 434 -4.44 7.12 8.53
N LYS A 435 -4.10 8.40 8.47
CA LYS A 435 -4.50 9.43 9.44
C LYS A 435 -5.94 9.88 9.24
N ASP A 436 -6.47 9.74 8.01
CA ASP A 436 -7.84 10.10 7.66
C ASP A 436 -8.83 9.00 8.09
N ASN A 437 -10.09 9.37 8.28
CA ASN A 437 -11.16 8.43 8.59
C ASN A 437 -12.39 8.71 7.71
N TYR A 438 -12.65 7.81 6.78
CA TYR A 438 -13.78 7.92 5.84
C TYR A 438 -14.87 6.86 6.09
N SER A 439 -14.84 6.21 7.26
CA SER A 439 -15.75 5.11 7.61
C SER A 439 -17.25 5.47 7.60
N ASN A 440 -17.57 6.75 7.79
CA ASN A 440 -18.96 7.22 7.87
C ASN A 440 -19.43 7.96 6.62
N ILE A 441 -18.61 8.11 5.59
CA ILE A 441 -18.99 8.85 4.37
C ILE A 441 -20.21 8.22 3.69
N ALA A 442 -20.27 6.87 3.66
CA ALA A 442 -21.38 6.16 3.06
C ALA A 442 -22.72 6.43 3.75
N GLU A 443 -22.73 6.76 5.04
CA GLU A 443 -23.95 7.01 5.82
C GLU A 443 -24.76 8.23 5.31
N LYS A 444 -24.11 9.11 4.54
CA LYS A 444 -24.79 10.21 3.85
C LYS A 444 -25.85 9.71 2.85
N TYR A 445 -25.58 8.58 2.21
CA TYR A 445 -26.39 8.05 1.12
C TYR A 445 -27.11 6.74 1.46
N PHE A 446 -26.48 5.90 2.29
CA PHE A 446 -26.93 4.54 2.55
C PHE A 446 -26.81 4.18 4.03
N LYS A 447 -27.66 3.28 4.44
CA LYS A 447 -27.62 2.65 5.77
C LYS A 447 -27.35 1.15 5.61
N LEU A 448 -26.51 0.57 6.47
CA LEU A 448 -26.28 -0.87 6.50
C LEU A 448 -27.56 -1.61 6.93
N GLY A 449 -27.81 -2.77 6.32
CA GLY A 449 -28.95 -3.61 6.62
C GLY A 449 -28.93 -4.17 8.05
N ASN A 450 -30.09 -4.56 8.55
CA ASN A 450 -30.29 -4.98 9.93
C ASN A 450 -29.63 -6.32 10.29
N ASN A 451 -29.27 -7.14 9.30
CA ASN A 451 -28.70 -8.47 9.51
C ASN A 451 -27.17 -8.45 9.71
N LEU A 452 -26.53 -7.30 9.59
CA LEU A 452 -25.12 -7.14 9.92
C LEU A 452 -24.96 -6.96 11.42
N ASN A 453 -24.16 -7.81 12.06
CA ASN A 453 -23.79 -7.59 13.44
C ASN A 453 -22.74 -6.46 13.57
N GLN A 454 -22.36 -6.10 14.79
CA GLN A 454 -21.42 -5.02 15.03
C GLN A 454 -20.06 -5.24 14.36
N ARG A 455 -19.54 -6.49 14.36
CA ARG A 455 -18.26 -6.82 13.69
C ARG A 455 -18.36 -6.67 12.18
N ASP A 456 -19.48 -7.11 11.60
CA ASP A 456 -19.72 -6.96 10.16
C ASP A 456 -19.79 -5.47 9.78
N ALA A 457 -20.49 -4.67 10.56
CA ALA A 457 -20.60 -3.23 10.33
C ALA A 457 -19.22 -2.54 10.42
N ILE A 458 -18.40 -2.88 11.41
CA ILE A 458 -17.04 -2.36 11.53
C ILE A 458 -16.18 -2.77 10.33
N ALA A 459 -16.26 -4.04 9.93
CA ALA A 459 -15.50 -4.56 8.80
C ALA A 459 -15.87 -3.84 7.49
N VAL A 460 -17.16 -3.71 7.21
CA VAL A 460 -17.67 -3.03 6.02
C VAL A 460 -17.29 -1.55 6.01
N ARG A 461 -17.43 -0.84 7.13
CA ARG A 461 -17.01 0.57 7.24
C ARG A 461 -15.50 0.76 7.00
N LYS A 462 -14.66 -0.14 7.48
CA LYS A 462 -13.21 -0.11 7.19
C LYS A 462 -12.90 -0.38 5.73
N LEU A 463 -13.61 -1.31 5.09
CA LEU A 463 -13.48 -1.56 3.65
C LEU A 463 -13.88 -0.33 2.84
N ILE A 464 -15.03 0.28 3.15
CA ILE A 464 -15.51 1.51 2.51
C ILE A 464 -14.47 2.63 2.66
N SER A 465 -13.99 2.86 3.88
CA SER A 465 -12.95 3.85 4.16
C SER A 465 -11.69 3.58 3.34
N GLY A 466 -11.23 2.34 3.29
CA GLY A 466 -10.04 1.95 2.54
C GLY A 466 -10.18 2.15 1.02
N PHE A 467 -11.31 1.78 0.44
CA PHE A 467 -11.57 2.03 -0.97
C PHE A 467 -11.66 3.53 -1.27
N ILE A 468 -12.36 4.31 -0.45
CA ILE A 468 -12.46 5.78 -0.64
C ILE A 468 -11.07 6.40 -0.54
N LYS A 469 -10.25 6.06 0.44
CA LYS A 469 -8.88 6.57 0.58
C LYS A 469 -8.03 6.30 -0.66
N LEU A 470 -8.14 5.12 -1.24
CA LEU A 470 -7.37 4.75 -2.43
C LEU A 470 -7.89 5.42 -3.69
N ILE A 471 -9.20 5.41 -3.92
CA ILE A 471 -9.80 5.84 -5.19
C ILE A 471 -10.16 7.33 -5.15
N TYR A 472 -10.58 7.84 -4.00
CA TYR A 472 -11.03 9.22 -3.76
C TYR A 472 -10.34 9.81 -2.53
N PRO A 473 -9.02 10.07 -2.60
CA PRO A 473 -8.23 10.47 -1.43
C PRO A 473 -8.66 11.78 -0.77
N ASP A 474 -9.43 12.62 -1.47
CA ASP A 474 -10.05 13.82 -0.91
C ASP A 474 -11.36 13.54 -0.15
N GLY A 475 -11.91 12.33 -0.25
CA GLY A 475 -13.18 11.94 0.36
C GLY A 475 -14.42 12.44 -0.38
N GLU A 476 -14.25 13.06 -1.55
CA GLU A 476 -15.36 13.53 -2.38
C GLU A 476 -15.87 12.39 -3.26
N VAL A 477 -17.04 11.86 -2.95
CA VAL A 477 -17.64 10.72 -3.64
C VAL A 477 -19.12 10.97 -3.90
N SER A 478 -19.57 10.56 -5.08
CA SER A 478 -20.99 10.59 -5.46
C SER A 478 -21.74 9.38 -4.87
N LYS A 479 -23.07 9.44 -4.92
CA LYS A 479 -23.93 8.35 -4.45
C LYS A 479 -23.69 7.05 -5.21
N ASP A 480 -23.54 7.12 -6.53
CA ASP A 480 -23.33 5.94 -7.38
C ASP A 480 -21.96 5.28 -7.12
N GLU A 481 -20.92 6.10 -6.94
CA GLU A 481 -19.58 5.62 -6.58
C GLU A 481 -19.57 4.95 -5.19
N VAL A 482 -20.30 5.52 -4.23
CA VAL A 482 -20.45 4.88 -2.91
C VAL A 482 -21.22 3.56 -3.03
N ALA A 483 -22.23 3.46 -3.89
CA ALA A 483 -22.97 2.21 -4.12
C ALA A 483 -22.05 1.09 -4.63
N GLU A 484 -21.19 1.37 -5.61
CA GLU A 484 -20.19 0.41 -6.10
C GLU A 484 -19.24 -0.06 -4.97
N ILE A 485 -18.77 0.89 -4.15
CA ILE A 485 -17.90 0.59 -3.00
C ILE A 485 -18.66 -0.23 -1.94
N MET A 486 -19.94 0.05 -1.71
CA MET A 486 -20.79 -0.73 -0.81
C MET A 486 -20.91 -2.18 -1.27
N ASP A 487 -21.17 -2.40 -2.55
CA ASP A 487 -21.33 -3.73 -3.13
C ASP A 487 -20.09 -4.59 -2.90
N ILE A 488 -18.91 -4.10 -3.28
CA ILE A 488 -17.65 -4.85 -3.11
C ILE A 488 -17.27 -5.02 -1.63
N SER A 489 -17.54 -4.02 -0.79
CA SER A 489 -17.21 -4.08 0.64
C SER A 489 -18.06 -5.10 1.38
N LEU A 490 -19.37 -5.12 1.11
CA LEU A 490 -20.28 -6.12 1.67
C LEU A 490 -19.96 -7.53 1.15
N GLU A 491 -19.62 -7.66 -0.12
CA GLU A 491 -19.22 -8.93 -0.72
C GLU A 491 -17.99 -9.52 -0.02
N LEU A 492 -16.90 -8.76 0.09
CA LEU A 492 -15.65 -9.25 0.67
C LEU A 492 -15.81 -9.64 2.15
N ARG A 493 -16.63 -8.93 2.91
CA ARG A 493 -16.94 -9.32 4.29
C ARG A 493 -17.91 -10.51 4.34
N ARG A 494 -18.92 -10.57 3.48
CA ARG A 494 -19.85 -11.69 3.42
C ARG A 494 -19.14 -13.01 3.15
N ARG A 495 -18.08 -13.03 2.33
CA ARG A 495 -17.26 -14.22 2.08
C ARG A 495 -16.71 -14.82 3.38
N VAL A 496 -16.26 -13.99 4.32
CA VAL A 496 -15.85 -14.46 5.66
C VAL A 496 -17.02 -15.13 6.38
N LYS A 497 -18.19 -14.50 6.40
CA LYS A 497 -19.36 -15.01 7.12
C LYS A 497 -19.91 -16.31 6.54
N GLU A 498 -19.90 -16.45 5.22
CA GLU A 498 -20.35 -17.70 4.57
C GLU A 498 -19.44 -18.89 4.93
N GLN A 499 -18.14 -18.66 5.15
CA GLN A 499 -17.26 -19.72 5.64
C GLN A 499 -17.48 -20.01 7.12
N LEU A 500 -17.73 -18.99 7.95
CA LEU A 500 -18.07 -19.17 9.36
C LEU A 500 -19.36 -19.99 9.52
N LYS A 501 -20.34 -19.79 8.65
CA LYS A 501 -21.57 -20.59 8.59
C LYS A 501 -21.30 -22.08 8.41
N LYS A 502 -20.24 -22.45 7.69
CA LYS A 502 -19.84 -23.85 7.49
C LYS A 502 -19.09 -24.44 8.68
N ILE A 503 -18.24 -23.62 9.32
CA ILE A 503 -17.33 -24.06 10.38
C ILE A 503 -18.00 -23.96 11.74
N GLY A 504 -18.75 -22.88 11.94
CA GLY A 504 -19.39 -22.54 13.22
C GLY A 504 -20.81 -23.09 13.36
N GLY A 505 -21.40 -22.85 14.48
CA GLY A 505 -22.74 -23.27 14.81
C GLY A 505 -23.83 -22.33 14.30
N MET A 506 -25.01 -22.46 14.87
CA MET A 506 -26.26 -21.76 14.53
C MET A 506 -26.16 -20.23 14.56
N GLU A 507 -25.22 -19.67 15.31
CA GLU A 507 -25.03 -18.21 15.44
C GLU A 507 -24.67 -17.50 14.11
N PHE A 508 -24.16 -18.23 13.11
CA PHE A 508 -23.80 -17.69 11.80
C PHE A 508 -24.82 -18.01 10.70
N TYR A 509 -25.99 -18.56 11.05
CA TYR A 509 -26.93 -19.11 10.05
C TYR A 509 -27.66 -18.01 9.25
N ASP A 510 -28.01 -16.89 9.87
CA ASP A 510 -28.74 -15.79 9.24
C ASP A 510 -27.77 -14.76 8.66
N VAL A 511 -27.02 -15.17 7.64
CA VAL A 511 -26.17 -14.25 6.89
C VAL A 511 -26.91 -13.72 5.69
N ASN A 512 -27.33 -12.46 5.74
CA ASN A 512 -27.94 -11.77 4.61
C ASN A 512 -27.49 -10.31 4.63
N PHE A 513 -26.51 -9.98 3.80
CA PHE A 513 -25.89 -8.65 3.78
C PHE A 513 -26.62 -7.75 2.81
N SER A 514 -26.98 -6.58 3.28
CA SER A 514 -27.69 -5.56 2.50
C SER A 514 -27.32 -4.16 2.93
N TYR A 515 -27.70 -3.18 2.12
CA TYR A 515 -27.74 -1.78 2.46
C TYR A 515 -29.01 -1.13 1.93
N ILE A 516 -29.43 -0.05 2.57
CA ILE A 516 -30.70 0.62 2.30
C ILE A 516 -30.40 2.03 1.82
N ASP A 517 -30.97 2.41 0.70
CA ASP A 517 -30.90 3.77 0.17
C ASP A 517 -31.67 4.73 1.08
N ASN A 518 -31.03 5.85 1.50
CA ASN A 518 -31.64 6.80 2.42
C ASN A 518 -32.77 7.62 1.79
N ASP A 519 -32.80 7.74 0.46
CA ASP A 519 -33.80 8.54 -0.25
C ASP A 519 -35.00 7.69 -0.69
N SER A 520 -34.73 6.55 -1.34
CA SER A 520 -35.78 5.67 -1.87
C SER A 520 -36.28 4.62 -0.88
N PHE A 521 -35.48 4.33 0.17
CA PHE A 521 -35.69 3.24 1.13
C PHE A 521 -35.62 1.84 0.49
N ASP A 522 -35.10 1.72 -0.72
CA ASP A 522 -34.87 0.43 -1.36
C ASP A 522 -33.72 -0.30 -0.67
N GLU A 523 -33.93 -1.59 -0.42
CA GLU A 523 -32.92 -2.46 0.16
C GLU A 523 -32.21 -3.26 -0.92
N HIS A 524 -30.88 -3.12 -0.99
CA HIS A 524 -30.02 -3.81 -1.93
C HIS A 524 -29.28 -4.96 -1.24
N PHE A 525 -29.53 -6.18 -1.70
CA PHE A 525 -28.90 -7.39 -1.16
C PHE A 525 -27.63 -7.72 -1.94
N VAL A 526 -26.56 -7.98 -1.23
CA VAL A 526 -25.26 -8.36 -1.81
C VAL A 526 -25.04 -9.85 -1.59
N SER A 527 -24.99 -10.60 -2.69
CA SER A 527 -24.77 -12.06 -2.69
C SER A 527 -23.33 -12.41 -3.04
N VAL A 528 -22.90 -13.62 -2.68
CA VAL A 528 -21.60 -14.19 -3.01
C VAL A 528 -21.77 -15.59 -3.60
N PRO A 529 -20.84 -16.05 -4.46
CA PRO A 529 -20.93 -17.38 -5.07
C PRO A 529 -20.94 -18.53 -4.07
N GLU A 530 -20.37 -18.34 -2.89
CA GLU A 530 -20.30 -19.33 -1.81
C GLU A 530 -21.64 -19.56 -1.10
N GLN A 531 -22.61 -18.73 -1.36
CA GLN A 531 -23.94 -18.78 -0.78
C GLN A 531 -24.73 -19.98 -1.35
N GLY A 532 -25.13 -20.90 -0.50
CA GLY A 532 -26.01 -22.01 -0.89
C GLY A 532 -25.35 -23.13 -1.68
N GLY A 533 -24.02 -23.23 -1.73
CA GLY A 533 -23.31 -24.31 -2.44
C GLY A 533 -23.39 -24.24 -3.97
N GLY A 534 -23.73 -23.06 -4.51
CA GLY A 534 -23.79 -22.77 -5.94
C GLY A 534 -22.45 -22.71 -6.65
N LYS A 535 -22.45 -22.29 -7.90
CA LYS A 535 -21.23 -22.08 -8.70
C LYS A 535 -20.31 -21.10 -7.99
N MET A 536 -19.07 -21.52 -7.76
CA MET A 536 -18.08 -20.76 -6.99
C MET A 536 -17.39 -19.64 -7.79
N ILE A 537 -17.53 -19.67 -9.10
CA ILE A 537 -16.98 -18.69 -10.03
C ILE A 537 -18.15 -18.01 -10.73
N PRO A 538 -18.24 -16.68 -10.72
CA PRO A 538 -19.26 -15.97 -11.48
C PRO A 538 -19.24 -16.35 -12.96
N GLU A 539 -20.41 -16.39 -13.59
CA GLU A 539 -20.50 -16.64 -15.04
C GLU A 539 -19.70 -15.57 -15.80
N GLY A 540 -18.77 -16.01 -16.66
CA GLY A 540 -17.89 -15.14 -17.42
C GLY A 540 -16.46 -15.03 -16.91
N MET A 541 -16.15 -15.52 -15.72
CA MET A 541 -14.77 -15.68 -15.28
C MET A 541 -14.26 -17.06 -15.69
N GLY A 542 -13.20 -17.08 -16.48
CA GLY A 542 -12.61 -18.31 -16.99
C GLY A 542 -12.27 -19.29 -15.88
N LYS A 543 -12.43 -20.57 -16.18
CA LYS A 543 -11.91 -21.63 -15.31
C LYS A 543 -10.43 -21.41 -15.08
N PRO A 544 -9.93 -21.67 -13.84
CA PRO A 544 -8.51 -21.53 -13.55
C PRO A 544 -7.61 -22.40 -14.43
#